data_95b2a50abeb6d1096446a1f08ba4c787
#
_entry.id   95b2a50abeb6d1096446a1f08ba4c787
#
_cell.length_a   1.000
_cell.length_b   1.000
_cell.length_c   1.000
_cell.angle_alpha   90.00
_cell.angle_beta   90.00
_cell.angle_gamma   90.00
#
_symmetry.space_group_name_H-M   'P 1'
#
loop_
_entity.id
_entity.type
_entity.pdbx_description
1 polymer ?
#
loop_
_entity_poly.entity_id
_entity_poly.type
_entity_poly.pdbx_seq_one_letter_code
_entity_poly.pdbx_strand_id
1 'polypeptide(L)'
;MTNASPSDRPGTAQRPSWSFWCVTTCYQGFTLSDGALRMLVLLHLHELGRTPLALVLVLLPYEIAGVFTNLLGGWLGARFGLKVPLLLGLFLQVVACLLLAADAAWLSIPYVMATQVLSGIAKDLAKTAAKSYVRTLAPADDGAGSHGLLRLVAWMTGSKNATKGLGFFVGGALLATVGFRWTNAGLAVLLGTLLLGAFLLLPPMAGKAKATLRSVTTQPVPVRWLAAARLFLFGSRDAWFSIALPLFLASTQQWPAPLVGTFLSVWVIGYGVVQAATPRLVRPRDPQHGAGLVAATTASLLVPLLATAFLLPTTMPTDLVLVVGLCIYGAVFALDSSLHSWLVLAVAGGDGTVERVGFYYAANSLGRLVGTVVSGALFAAAGEGPAGLQGCLLAAAGMIALATLCTLPVQSTR
;
A
#
# COMPACT_ATOMS: atom_id res chain seq x y z
N MET A 1 -10.16 37.30 -45.94
CA MET A 1 -9.05 37.08 -45.00
C MET A 1 -9.64 36.83 -43.62
N THR A 2 -9.91 35.59 -43.30
CA THR A 2 -10.48 35.15 -42.05
C THR A 2 -9.36 34.83 -41.07
N ASN A 3 -9.28 35.60 -39.99
CA ASN A 3 -8.33 35.37 -38.90
C ASN A 3 -8.69 34.07 -38.17
N ALA A 4 -7.91 33.02 -38.40
CA ALA A 4 -7.92 31.81 -37.58
C ALA A 4 -7.33 32.16 -36.23
N SER A 5 -8.06 31.86 -35.15
CA SER A 5 -7.62 32.05 -33.76
C SER A 5 -6.53 31.04 -33.40
N PRO A 6 -5.62 31.36 -32.44
CA PRO A 6 -4.49 30.52 -32.09
C PRO A 6 -4.80 29.20 -31.36
N SER A 7 -6.10 28.77 -31.30
CA SER A 7 -6.55 27.62 -30.51
C SER A 7 -6.53 26.26 -31.20
N ASP A 8 -6.16 26.17 -32.49
CA ASP A 8 -6.18 24.91 -33.27
C ASP A 8 -4.79 24.31 -33.51
N ARG A 9 -3.97 24.16 -32.47
CA ARG A 9 -2.81 23.27 -32.55
C ARG A 9 -3.19 21.88 -31.98
N PRO A 10 -2.99 20.78 -32.77
CA PRO A 10 -3.26 19.44 -32.28
C PRO A 10 -2.38 19.16 -31.05
N GLY A 11 -3.00 18.59 -30.00
CA GLY A 11 -2.49 18.39 -28.67
C GLY A 11 -1.08 17.84 -28.62
N THR A 12 -0.14 18.67 -28.23
CA THR A 12 1.11 18.22 -27.64
C THR A 12 0.75 17.55 -26.32
N ALA A 13 0.97 16.23 -26.20
CA ALA A 13 0.86 15.51 -24.95
C ALA A 13 1.59 16.30 -23.86
N GLN A 14 0.84 16.93 -22.95
CA GLN A 14 1.43 17.75 -21.89
C GLN A 14 2.37 16.89 -21.08
N ARG A 15 3.65 17.20 -21.10
CA ARG A 15 4.67 16.52 -20.29
C ARG A 15 4.25 16.63 -18.82
N PRO A 16 4.39 15.57 -18.02
CA PRO A 16 4.09 15.62 -16.59
C PRO A 16 4.75 16.84 -15.96
N SER A 17 4.01 17.64 -15.22
CA SER A 17 4.51 18.86 -14.61
C SER A 17 5.67 18.55 -13.66
N TRP A 18 6.60 19.50 -13.46
CA TRP A 18 7.70 19.36 -12.50
C TRP A 18 7.19 18.94 -11.11
N SER A 19 6.03 19.47 -10.70
CA SER A 19 5.37 19.09 -9.44
C SER A 19 5.03 17.60 -9.36
N PHE A 20 4.63 16.97 -10.46
CA PHE A 20 4.38 15.53 -10.51
C PHE A 20 5.65 14.72 -10.21
N TRP A 21 6.76 15.08 -10.83
CA TRP A 21 8.03 14.39 -10.60
C TRP A 21 8.55 14.61 -9.18
N CYS A 22 8.44 15.83 -8.65
CA CYS A 22 8.82 16.14 -7.27
C CYS A 22 8.01 15.29 -6.27
N VAL A 23 6.67 15.27 -6.39
CA VAL A 23 5.80 14.46 -5.52
C VAL A 23 6.10 12.98 -5.65
N THR A 24 6.33 12.50 -6.86
CA THR A 24 6.66 11.09 -7.11
C THR A 24 7.99 10.72 -6.48
N THR A 25 9.04 11.52 -6.65
CA THR A 25 10.36 11.29 -6.04
C THR A 25 10.27 11.28 -4.52
N CYS A 26 9.54 12.23 -3.92
CA CYS A 26 9.29 12.25 -2.49
C CYS A 26 8.56 10.97 -2.01
N TYR A 27 7.57 10.51 -2.76
CA TYR A 27 6.80 9.32 -2.42
C TYR A 27 7.62 8.03 -2.58
N GLN A 28 8.45 7.93 -3.62
CA GLN A 28 9.34 6.78 -3.81
C GLN A 28 10.44 6.74 -2.73
N GLY A 29 11.10 7.87 -2.45
CA GLY A 29 12.11 7.94 -1.39
C GLY A 29 11.52 7.67 0.00
N PHE A 30 10.30 8.17 0.28
CA PHE A 30 9.56 7.80 1.47
C PHE A 30 9.31 6.29 1.53
N THR A 31 8.86 5.69 0.44
CA THR A 31 8.54 4.26 0.37
C THR A 31 9.76 3.37 0.55
N LEU A 32 10.90 3.78 -0.01
CA LEU A 32 12.20 3.12 0.20
C LEU A 32 12.55 3.09 1.68
N SER A 33 12.50 4.26 2.32
CA SER A 33 12.84 4.40 3.74
C SER A 33 11.87 3.66 4.66
N ASP A 34 10.56 3.66 4.35
CA ASP A 34 9.53 2.90 5.07
C ASP A 34 9.80 1.38 5.00
N GLY A 35 10.18 0.88 3.80
CA GLY A 35 10.58 -0.50 3.61
C GLY A 35 11.84 -0.84 4.40
N ALA A 36 12.89 -0.04 4.27
CA ALA A 36 14.16 -0.23 4.96
C ALA A 36 14.00 -0.21 6.48
N LEU A 37 13.29 0.78 7.01
CA LEU A 37 13.04 0.93 8.45
C LEU A 37 12.27 -0.26 9.03
N ARG A 38 11.30 -0.78 8.32
CA ARG A 38 10.54 -1.96 8.74
C ARG A 38 11.44 -3.18 8.88
N MET A 39 12.33 -3.40 7.91
CA MET A 39 13.28 -4.52 7.93
C MET A 39 14.35 -4.34 9.02
N LEU A 40 14.87 -3.12 9.16
CA LEU A 40 15.81 -2.76 10.22
C LEU A 40 15.27 -3.09 11.61
N VAL A 41 14.05 -2.63 11.92
CA VAL A 41 13.42 -2.86 13.23
C VAL A 41 13.19 -4.35 13.47
N LEU A 42 12.70 -5.08 12.48
CA LEU A 42 12.45 -6.52 12.59
C LEU A 42 13.74 -7.31 12.85
N LEU A 43 14.76 -7.10 12.02
CA LEU A 43 16.02 -7.85 12.12
C LEU A 43 16.78 -7.48 13.39
N HIS A 44 16.87 -6.19 13.71
CA HIS A 44 17.56 -5.74 14.92
C HIS A 44 16.93 -6.28 16.21
N LEU A 45 15.58 -6.24 16.31
CA LEU A 45 14.90 -6.82 17.47
C LEU A 45 15.03 -8.35 17.51
N HIS A 46 15.09 -9.00 16.35
CA HIS A 46 15.34 -10.43 16.28
C HIS A 46 16.77 -10.78 16.76
N GLU A 47 17.79 -10.03 16.34
CA GLU A 47 19.17 -10.15 16.84
C GLU A 47 19.27 -9.94 18.35
N LEU A 48 18.40 -9.10 18.93
CA LEU A 48 18.26 -8.91 20.38
C LEU A 48 17.47 -10.05 21.07
N GLY A 49 17.16 -11.13 20.38
CA GLY A 49 16.49 -12.33 20.91
C GLY A 49 14.99 -12.15 21.21
N ARG A 50 14.32 -11.15 20.59
CA ARG A 50 12.88 -10.96 20.78
C ARG A 50 12.08 -12.01 20.00
N THR A 51 11.04 -12.54 20.65
CA THR A 51 10.19 -13.56 20.04
C THR A 51 9.42 -13.00 18.82
N PRO A 52 9.06 -13.84 17.82
CA PRO A 52 8.27 -13.42 16.67
C PRO A 52 6.97 -12.72 17.04
N LEU A 53 6.29 -13.16 18.09
CA LEU A 53 5.07 -12.52 18.60
C LEU A 53 5.33 -11.10 19.12
N ALA A 54 6.44 -10.90 19.84
CA ALA A 54 6.85 -9.56 20.29
C ALA A 54 7.14 -8.63 19.09
N LEU A 55 7.76 -9.15 18.02
CA LEU A 55 8.01 -8.39 16.79
C LEU A 55 6.70 -7.95 16.12
N VAL A 56 5.71 -8.83 16.07
CA VAL A 56 4.36 -8.49 15.56
C VAL A 56 3.73 -7.39 16.40
N LEU A 57 3.74 -7.53 17.73
CA LEU A 57 3.16 -6.53 18.65
C LEU A 57 3.81 -5.15 18.50
N VAL A 58 5.11 -5.09 18.24
CA VAL A 58 5.82 -3.83 17.98
C VAL A 58 5.34 -3.15 16.70
N LEU A 59 4.96 -3.93 15.67
CA LEU A 59 4.50 -3.37 14.39
C LEU A 59 3.00 -3.08 14.34
N LEU A 60 2.21 -3.68 15.23
CA LEU A 60 0.75 -3.51 15.26
C LEU A 60 0.33 -2.02 15.40
N PRO A 61 0.93 -1.20 16.28
CA PRO A 61 0.60 0.23 16.40
C PRO A 61 0.78 1.03 15.11
N TYR A 62 1.74 0.64 14.27
CA TYR A 62 1.94 1.24 12.95
C TYR A 62 0.71 1.07 12.02
N GLU A 63 0.09 -0.10 12.01
CA GLU A 63 -1.11 -0.34 11.20
C GLU A 63 -2.36 0.31 11.82
N ILE A 64 -2.48 0.30 13.15
CA ILE A 64 -3.57 0.98 13.87
C ILE A 64 -3.53 2.47 13.58
N ALA A 65 -2.37 3.11 13.70
CA ALA A 65 -2.19 4.52 13.38
C ALA A 65 -2.61 4.83 11.93
N GLY A 66 -2.33 3.91 11.01
CA GLY A 66 -2.70 4.04 9.60
C GLY A 66 -4.20 4.17 9.35
N VAL A 67 -5.06 3.51 10.12
CA VAL A 67 -6.52 3.61 9.98
C VAL A 67 -6.98 5.05 10.22
N PHE A 68 -6.59 5.61 11.36
CA PHE A 68 -6.98 6.98 11.74
C PHE A 68 -6.32 8.03 10.84
N THR A 69 -5.04 7.82 10.51
CA THR A 69 -4.28 8.78 9.73
C THR A 69 -4.76 8.90 8.29
N ASN A 70 -5.27 7.83 7.68
CA ASN A 70 -5.84 7.94 6.33
C ASN A 70 -7.10 8.83 6.32
N LEU A 71 -7.94 8.78 7.36
CA LEU A 71 -9.08 9.68 7.50
C LEU A 71 -8.62 11.12 7.73
N LEU A 72 -7.72 11.33 8.69
CA LEU A 72 -7.17 12.66 9.00
C LEU A 72 -6.38 13.24 7.84
N GLY A 73 -5.60 12.46 7.13
CA GLY A 73 -4.83 12.87 5.95
C GLY A 73 -5.71 13.34 4.81
N GLY A 74 -6.86 12.68 4.59
CA GLY A 74 -7.89 13.12 3.66
C GLY A 74 -8.44 14.50 4.03
N TRP A 75 -8.82 14.70 5.29
CA TRP A 75 -9.31 15.99 5.81
C TRP A 75 -8.23 17.08 5.76
N LEU A 76 -6.99 16.78 6.21
CA LEU A 76 -5.87 17.72 6.17
C LEU A 76 -5.59 18.19 4.73
N GLY A 77 -5.55 17.26 3.77
CA GLY A 77 -5.33 17.57 2.37
C GLY A 77 -6.46 18.42 1.75
N ALA A 78 -7.72 18.13 2.12
CA ALA A 78 -8.85 18.89 1.68
C ALA A 78 -8.86 20.31 2.26
N ARG A 79 -8.51 20.48 3.54
CA ARG A 79 -8.56 21.75 4.24
C ARG A 79 -7.36 22.66 3.96
N PHE A 80 -6.15 22.11 3.98
CA PHE A 80 -4.89 22.87 3.91
C PHE A 80 -4.14 22.69 2.58
N GLY A 81 -4.69 21.89 1.67
CA GLY A 81 -4.04 21.53 0.42
C GLY A 81 -3.07 20.34 0.58
N LEU A 82 -2.73 19.71 -0.53
CA LEU A 82 -2.00 18.42 -0.55
C LEU A 82 -0.52 18.56 -0.17
N LYS A 83 0.07 19.77 -0.27
CA LYS A 83 1.46 20.02 0.14
C LYS A 83 1.65 19.78 1.64
N VAL A 84 0.72 20.21 2.48
CA VAL A 84 0.82 20.11 3.95
C VAL A 84 0.94 18.66 4.43
N PRO A 85 0.02 17.73 4.11
CA PRO A 85 0.15 16.35 4.57
C PRO A 85 1.36 15.62 3.96
N LEU A 86 1.83 15.99 2.76
CA LEU A 86 3.06 15.44 2.18
C LEU A 86 4.29 15.84 3.00
N LEU A 87 4.44 17.14 3.27
CA LEU A 87 5.56 17.66 4.07
C LEU A 87 5.53 17.13 5.51
N LEU A 88 4.35 17.10 6.13
CA LEU A 88 4.17 16.55 7.47
C LEU A 88 4.54 15.07 7.53
N GLY A 89 4.13 14.28 6.53
CA GLY A 89 4.52 12.87 6.43
C GLY A 89 6.04 12.68 6.32
N LEU A 90 6.71 13.44 5.44
CA LEU A 90 8.17 13.41 5.33
C LEU A 90 8.86 13.81 6.63
N PHE A 91 8.40 14.89 7.27
CA PHE A 91 8.94 15.38 8.53
C PHE A 91 8.83 14.35 9.66
N LEU A 92 7.64 13.76 9.85
CA LEU A 92 7.41 12.75 10.88
C LEU A 92 8.28 11.49 10.65
N GLN A 93 8.53 11.11 9.39
CA GLN A 93 9.42 9.98 9.09
C GLN A 93 10.88 10.32 9.38
N VAL A 94 11.33 11.56 9.10
CA VAL A 94 12.66 12.04 9.53
C VAL A 94 12.81 11.92 11.04
N VAL A 95 11.82 12.41 11.80
CA VAL A 95 11.83 12.33 13.27
C VAL A 95 11.85 10.88 13.74
N ALA A 96 11.05 9.99 13.15
CA ALA A 96 11.05 8.56 13.49
C ALA A 96 12.43 7.91 13.27
N CYS A 97 13.09 8.21 12.13
CA CYS A 97 14.43 7.71 11.85
C CYS A 97 15.48 8.28 12.82
N LEU A 98 15.42 9.57 13.16
CA LEU A 98 16.34 10.18 14.14
C LEU A 98 16.15 9.60 15.55
N LEU A 99 14.91 9.36 15.97
CA LEU A 99 14.63 8.72 17.26
C LEU A 99 15.20 7.30 17.28
N LEU A 100 15.08 6.52 16.20
CA LEU A 100 15.67 5.18 16.11
C LEU A 100 17.20 5.20 15.94
N ALA A 101 17.78 6.31 15.50
CA ALA A 101 19.22 6.51 15.50
C ALA A 101 19.81 6.88 16.88
N ALA A 102 18.96 6.98 17.92
CA ALA A 102 19.39 7.25 19.30
C ALA A 102 20.27 6.12 19.85
N ASP A 103 20.83 6.35 21.05
CA ASP A 103 21.64 5.34 21.73
C ASP A 103 20.83 4.07 22.03
N ALA A 104 21.49 2.90 21.95
CA ALA A 104 20.86 1.61 22.17
C ALA A 104 20.17 1.48 23.55
N ALA A 105 20.69 2.20 24.57
CA ALA A 105 20.11 2.23 25.91
C ALA A 105 18.67 2.78 25.95
N TRP A 106 18.27 3.58 24.95
CA TRP A 106 16.92 4.17 24.86
C TRP A 106 15.93 3.30 24.11
N LEU A 107 16.39 2.29 23.35
CA LEU A 107 15.58 1.45 22.47
C LEU A 107 14.74 0.41 23.22
N SER A 108 13.99 0.84 24.22
CA SER A 108 13.01 -0.03 24.88
C SER A 108 11.85 -0.37 23.93
N ILE A 109 11.16 -1.51 24.17
CA ILE A 109 10.02 -1.93 23.34
C ILE A 109 8.95 -0.82 23.21
N PRO A 110 8.48 -0.17 24.31
CA PRO A 110 7.52 0.93 24.21
C PRO A 110 8.03 2.12 23.38
N TYR A 111 9.32 2.44 23.48
CA TYR A 111 9.94 3.49 22.69
C TYR A 111 9.91 3.15 21.18
N VAL A 112 10.29 1.93 20.80
CA VAL A 112 10.22 1.48 19.41
C VAL A 112 8.77 1.44 18.92
N MET A 113 7.83 0.99 19.74
CA MET A 113 6.38 1.04 19.40
C MET A 113 5.92 2.47 19.11
N ALA A 114 6.32 3.44 19.93
CA ALA A 114 5.98 4.86 19.71
C ALA A 114 6.57 5.40 18.40
N THR A 115 7.80 5.03 18.06
CA THR A 115 8.41 5.40 16.75
C THR A 115 7.69 4.72 15.60
N GLN A 116 7.16 3.49 15.76
CA GLN A 116 6.36 2.81 14.76
C GLN A 116 4.99 3.47 14.55
N VAL A 117 4.33 3.98 15.61
CA VAL A 117 3.12 4.83 15.47
C VAL A 117 3.44 6.05 14.61
N LEU A 118 4.53 6.75 14.93
CA LEU A 118 4.93 7.95 14.22
C LEU A 118 5.20 7.68 12.73
N SER A 119 5.93 6.59 12.43
CA SER A 119 6.18 6.15 11.06
C SER A 119 4.90 5.71 10.33
N GLY A 120 3.95 5.06 11.03
CA GLY A 120 2.64 4.70 10.49
C GLY A 120 1.81 5.92 10.08
N ILE A 121 1.78 6.96 10.94
CA ILE A 121 1.15 8.25 10.64
C ILE A 121 1.82 8.88 9.40
N ALA A 122 3.14 8.97 9.42
CA ALA A 122 3.94 9.53 8.34
C ALA A 122 3.63 8.89 6.99
N LYS A 123 3.61 7.55 6.95
CA LYS A 123 3.32 6.75 5.74
C LYS A 123 1.99 7.10 5.13
N ASP A 124 0.94 7.14 5.93
CA ASP A 124 -0.41 7.27 5.39
C ASP A 124 -0.74 8.71 5.01
N LEU A 125 -0.14 9.71 5.68
CA LEU A 125 -0.16 11.11 5.22
C LEU A 125 0.51 11.28 3.86
N ALA A 126 1.75 10.82 3.71
CA ALA A 126 2.50 10.92 2.46
C ALA A 126 1.79 10.17 1.31
N LYS A 127 1.28 8.95 1.58
CA LYS A 127 0.55 8.14 0.60
C LYS A 127 -0.72 8.81 0.11
N THR A 128 -1.55 9.31 1.02
CA THR A 128 -2.83 9.95 0.68
C THR A 128 -2.59 11.23 -0.10
N ALA A 129 -1.64 12.05 0.33
CA ALA A 129 -1.25 13.27 -0.38
C ALA A 129 -0.75 12.95 -1.81
N ALA A 130 0.24 12.06 -1.94
CA ALA A 130 0.84 11.75 -3.23
C ALA A 130 -0.17 11.20 -4.24
N LYS A 131 -1.05 10.30 -3.83
CA LYS A 131 -2.09 9.73 -4.71
C LYS A 131 -3.16 10.76 -5.11
N SER A 132 -3.50 11.66 -4.22
CA SER A 132 -4.44 12.74 -4.54
C SER A 132 -3.81 13.78 -5.49
N TYR A 133 -2.51 14.05 -5.35
CA TYR A 133 -1.76 14.86 -6.31
C TYR A 133 -1.82 14.31 -7.74
N VAL A 134 -1.65 12.99 -7.90
CA VAL A 134 -1.74 12.36 -9.23
C VAL A 134 -3.08 12.66 -9.89
N ARG A 135 -4.18 12.60 -9.14
CA ARG A 135 -5.51 12.93 -9.67
C ARG A 135 -5.65 14.40 -10.08
N THR A 136 -5.10 15.32 -9.28
CA THR A 136 -5.20 16.77 -9.58
C THR A 136 -4.30 17.22 -10.71
N LEU A 137 -3.22 16.48 -10.97
CA LEU A 137 -2.26 16.78 -12.05
C LEU A 137 -2.53 15.98 -13.33
N ALA A 138 -3.46 15.02 -13.29
CA ALA A 138 -3.89 14.30 -14.49
C ALA A 138 -4.62 15.25 -15.45
N PRO A 139 -4.32 15.25 -16.77
CA PRO A 139 -5.02 16.07 -17.75
C PRO A 139 -6.53 15.84 -17.69
N ALA A 140 -7.31 16.92 -17.76
CA ALA A 140 -8.75 16.84 -17.60
C ALA A 140 -9.48 16.25 -18.83
N ASP A 141 -8.88 16.35 -20.03
CA ASP A 141 -9.61 16.09 -21.28
C ASP A 141 -8.69 15.75 -22.48
N ASP A 142 -8.17 14.55 -22.51
CA ASP A 142 -7.66 14.03 -23.78
C ASP A 142 -8.35 12.70 -24.08
N GLY A 143 -9.48 12.53 -24.67
CA GLY A 143 -10.10 11.25 -25.13
C GLY A 143 -9.53 9.91 -24.61
N ALA A 144 -8.40 9.94 -23.93
CA ALA A 144 -7.69 8.91 -23.19
C ALA A 144 -7.99 8.94 -21.66
N GLY A 145 -8.97 9.73 -21.19
CA GLY A 145 -9.13 10.09 -19.78
C GLY A 145 -9.12 8.91 -18.80
N SER A 146 -9.86 7.85 -19.10
CA SER A 146 -9.92 6.63 -18.28
C SER A 146 -8.61 5.83 -18.33
N HIS A 147 -8.03 5.67 -19.52
CA HIS A 147 -6.81 4.88 -19.74
C HIS A 147 -5.56 5.61 -19.25
N GLY A 148 -5.48 6.93 -19.45
CA GLY A 148 -4.39 7.76 -18.92
C GLY A 148 -4.31 7.73 -17.41
N LEU A 149 -5.46 7.85 -16.74
CA LEU A 149 -5.55 7.75 -15.28
C LEU A 149 -5.10 6.38 -14.77
N LEU A 150 -5.56 5.28 -15.41
CA LEU A 150 -5.13 3.93 -15.05
C LEU A 150 -3.61 3.78 -15.18
N ARG A 151 -3.02 4.30 -16.26
CA ARG A 151 -1.57 4.23 -16.50
C ARG A 151 -0.78 4.95 -15.41
N LEU A 152 -1.17 6.17 -15.03
CA LEU A 152 -0.52 6.92 -13.96
C LEU A 152 -0.64 6.24 -12.60
N VAL A 153 -1.84 5.76 -12.25
CA VAL A 153 -2.10 5.06 -10.99
C VAL A 153 -1.34 3.74 -10.93
N ALA A 154 -1.36 2.95 -11.99
CA ALA A 154 -0.67 1.67 -12.07
C ALA A 154 0.85 1.84 -11.98
N TRP A 155 1.41 2.81 -12.71
CA TRP A 155 2.85 3.11 -12.65
C TRP A 155 3.27 3.56 -11.25
N MET A 156 2.55 4.50 -10.65
CA MET A 156 2.86 5.02 -9.31
C MET A 156 2.70 3.95 -8.23
N THR A 157 1.68 3.07 -8.35
CA THR A 157 1.44 2.03 -7.35
C THR A 157 2.40 0.85 -7.54
N GLY A 158 2.70 0.47 -8.77
CA GLY A 158 3.65 -0.59 -9.10
C GLY A 158 5.08 -0.21 -8.72
N SER A 159 5.53 0.96 -9.12
CA SER A 159 6.86 1.47 -8.76
C SER A 159 7.04 1.59 -7.25
N LYS A 160 6.00 2.04 -6.53
CA LYS A 160 6.00 2.08 -5.05
C LYS A 160 6.26 0.70 -4.45
N ASN A 161 5.59 -0.35 -4.93
CA ASN A 161 5.75 -1.68 -4.35
C ASN A 161 7.12 -2.27 -4.68
N ALA A 162 7.62 -2.05 -5.91
CA ALA A 162 8.99 -2.42 -6.27
C ALA A 162 10.02 -1.67 -5.40
N THR A 163 9.85 -0.37 -5.22
CA THR A 163 10.69 0.46 -4.34
C THR A 163 10.63 -0.01 -2.88
N LYS A 164 9.47 -0.45 -2.40
CA LYS A 164 9.33 -1.00 -1.05
C LYS A 164 10.09 -2.32 -0.89
N GLY A 165 10.04 -3.20 -1.88
CA GLY A 165 10.83 -4.43 -1.91
C GLY A 165 12.33 -4.11 -1.91
N LEU A 166 12.78 -3.16 -2.75
CA LEU A 166 14.15 -2.67 -2.72
C LEU A 166 14.54 -2.12 -1.34
N GLY A 167 13.62 -1.40 -0.68
CA GLY A 167 13.83 -0.89 0.68
C GLY A 167 14.10 -2.01 1.69
N PHE A 168 13.37 -3.14 1.61
CA PHE A 168 13.61 -4.30 2.47
C PHE A 168 15.03 -4.85 2.29
N PHE A 169 15.47 -5.00 1.04
CA PHE A 169 16.83 -5.45 0.73
C PHE A 169 17.89 -4.47 1.25
N VAL A 170 17.73 -3.18 0.93
CA VAL A 170 18.66 -2.10 1.36
C VAL A 170 18.73 -2.03 2.88
N GLY A 171 17.59 -2.12 3.58
CA GLY A 171 17.54 -2.12 5.05
C GLY A 171 18.32 -3.26 5.66
N GLY A 172 18.16 -4.49 5.15
CA GLY A 172 18.92 -5.65 5.62
C GLY A 172 20.41 -5.55 5.32
N ALA A 173 20.78 -5.13 4.11
CA ALA A 173 22.17 -4.98 3.70
C ALA A 173 22.90 -3.90 4.52
N LEU A 174 22.26 -2.74 4.72
CA LEU A 174 22.84 -1.66 5.52
C LEU A 174 22.91 -2.01 7.01
N LEU A 175 21.95 -2.76 7.55
CA LEU A 175 22.05 -3.27 8.92
C LEU A 175 23.34 -4.09 9.11
N ALA A 176 23.60 -5.00 8.19
CA ALA A 176 24.78 -5.89 8.25
C ALA A 176 26.12 -5.16 8.05
N THR A 177 26.14 -4.05 7.31
CA THR A 177 27.39 -3.36 6.93
C THR A 177 27.69 -2.14 7.79
N VAL A 178 26.71 -1.30 8.07
CA VAL A 178 26.86 -0.03 8.81
C VAL A 178 26.14 -0.02 10.15
N GLY A 179 25.28 -1.00 10.42
CA GLY A 179 24.56 -1.16 11.67
C GLY A 179 23.28 -0.32 11.77
N PHE A 180 22.50 -0.60 12.80
CA PHE A 180 21.15 -0.05 13.01
C PHE A 180 21.13 1.49 13.10
N ARG A 181 21.99 2.06 13.96
CA ARG A 181 22.06 3.50 14.24
C ARG A 181 22.37 4.33 12.98
N TRP A 182 23.47 3.99 12.30
CA TRP A 182 23.93 4.75 11.14
C TRP A 182 23.05 4.59 9.92
N THR A 183 22.41 3.44 9.77
CA THR A 183 21.40 3.24 8.71
C THR A 183 20.21 4.17 8.94
N ASN A 184 19.67 4.25 10.17
CA ASN A 184 18.57 5.16 10.48
C ASN A 184 18.98 6.63 10.29
N ALA A 185 20.20 7.01 10.67
CA ALA A 185 20.73 8.37 10.43
C ALA A 185 20.80 8.69 8.92
N GLY A 186 21.30 7.75 8.11
CA GLY A 186 21.34 7.89 6.65
C GLY A 186 19.95 8.04 6.02
N LEU A 187 18.98 7.26 6.48
CA LEU A 187 17.58 7.40 6.06
C LEU A 187 17.00 8.77 6.45
N ALA A 188 17.32 9.28 7.63
CA ALA A 188 16.90 10.62 8.06
C ALA A 188 17.48 11.71 7.16
N VAL A 189 18.74 11.61 6.76
CA VAL A 189 19.38 12.54 5.82
C VAL A 189 18.71 12.49 4.45
N LEU A 190 18.48 11.29 3.90
CA LEU A 190 17.77 11.11 2.63
C LEU A 190 16.37 11.76 2.66
N LEU A 191 15.63 11.51 3.72
CA LEU A 191 14.27 12.07 3.87
C LEU A 191 14.30 13.57 4.11
N GLY A 192 15.29 14.07 4.87
CA GLY A 192 15.49 15.50 5.11
C GLY A 192 15.77 16.28 3.84
N THR A 193 16.59 15.72 2.92
CA THR A 193 16.83 16.33 1.59
C THR A 193 15.56 16.35 0.73
N LEU A 194 14.76 15.27 0.74
CA LEU A 194 13.48 15.22 0.05
C LEU A 194 12.46 16.21 0.64
N LEU A 195 12.42 16.32 1.96
CA LEU A 195 11.57 17.29 2.66
C LEU A 195 11.92 18.72 2.27
N LEU A 196 13.19 19.06 2.30
CA LEU A 196 13.67 20.39 1.90
C LEU A 196 13.36 20.67 0.42
N GLY A 197 13.61 19.71 -0.46
CA GLY A 197 13.28 19.82 -1.88
C GLY A 197 11.79 20.03 -2.11
N ALA A 198 10.93 19.25 -1.45
CA ALA A 198 9.48 19.42 -1.55
C ALA A 198 8.99 20.76 -0.98
N PHE A 199 9.58 21.21 0.13
CA PHE A 199 9.24 22.50 0.73
C PHE A 199 9.54 23.66 -0.23
N LEU A 200 10.72 23.67 -0.84
CA LEU A 200 11.17 24.74 -1.74
C LEU A 200 10.52 24.69 -3.12
N LEU A 201 10.34 23.49 -3.70
CA LEU A 201 9.98 23.33 -5.10
C LEU A 201 8.48 23.18 -5.35
N LEU A 202 7.70 22.66 -4.38
CA LEU A 202 6.26 22.49 -4.59
C LEU A 202 5.53 23.81 -4.35
N PRO A 203 4.68 24.24 -5.30
CA PRO A 203 3.83 25.41 -5.11
C PRO A 203 2.82 25.17 -3.98
N PRO A 204 2.41 26.22 -3.27
CA PRO A 204 1.31 26.12 -2.33
C PRO A 204 0.02 25.74 -3.07
N MET A 205 -0.71 24.75 -2.55
CA MET A 205 -2.02 24.38 -3.06
C MET A 205 -3.10 24.86 -2.09
N ALA A 206 -4.08 25.58 -2.60
CA ALA A 206 -5.19 26.03 -1.79
C ALA A 206 -6.07 24.86 -1.36
N GLY A 207 -6.34 24.75 -0.07
CA GLY A 207 -7.36 23.85 0.48
C GLY A 207 -8.75 24.50 0.43
N LYS A 208 -9.77 23.69 0.78
CA LYS A 208 -11.16 24.17 0.90
C LYS A 208 -11.43 24.61 2.33
N ALA A 209 -11.65 25.89 2.55
CA ALA A 209 -11.90 26.45 3.90
C ALA A 209 -13.07 25.76 4.65
N LYS A 210 -14.04 25.19 3.92
CA LYS A 210 -15.23 24.52 4.48
C LYS A 210 -15.09 23.01 4.66
N ALA A 211 -13.91 22.41 4.42
CA ALA A 211 -13.70 20.96 4.65
C ALA A 211 -13.89 20.64 6.14
N THR A 212 -14.79 19.71 6.45
CA THR A 212 -15.10 19.25 7.81
C THR A 212 -14.77 17.76 7.95
N LEU A 213 -14.50 17.28 9.17
CA LEU A 213 -14.30 15.83 9.41
C LEU A 213 -15.52 15.01 9.01
N ARG A 214 -16.72 15.59 9.07
CA ARG A 214 -17.96 14.94 8.61
C ARG A 214 -17.93 14.65 7.12
N SER A 215 -17.30 15.49 6.29
CA SER A 215 -17.16 15.23 4.84
C SER A 215 -16.33 14.00 4.53
N VAL A 216 -15.43 13.60 5.44
CA VAL A 216 -14.60 12.39 5.28
C VAL A 216 -15.40 11.12 5.57
N THR A 217 -16.31 11.15 6.54
CA THR A 217 -17.11 9.97 6.97
C THR A 217 -18.39 9.81 6.15
N THR A 218 -19.00 10.91 5.67
CA THR A 218 -20.19 10.89 4.84
C THR A 218 -19.83 10.74 3.37
N GLN A 219 -19.74 9.49 2.91
CA GLN A 219 -19.28 9.16 1.55
C GLN A 219 -20.43 8.68 0.65
N PRO A 220 -20.36 8.94 -0.68
CA PRO A 220 -21.29 8.38 -1.64
C PRO A 220 -21.36 6.85 -1.58
N VAL A 221 -22.53 6.28 -1.88
CA VAL A 221 -22.78 4.83 -1.80
C VAL A 221 -21.73 4.01 -2.57
N PRO A 222 -21.36 4.36 -3.84
CA PRO A 222 -20.34 3.60 -4.56
C PRO A 222 -18.97 3.60 -3.86
N VAL A 223 -18.57 4.72 -3.27
CA VAL A 223 -17.30 4.83 -2.55
C VAL A 223 -17.31 3.97 -1.29
N ARG A 224 -18.45 3.90 -0.58
CA ARG A 224 -18.59 3.03 0.62
C ARG A 224 -18.45 1.55 0.27
N TRP A 225 -19.10 1.11 -0.81
CA TRP A 225 -18.99 -0.27 -1.27
C TRP A 225 -17.59 -0.62 -1.75
N LEU A 226 -16.93 0.27 -2.50
CA LEU A 226 -15.53 0.09 -2.90
C LEU A 226 -14.58 0.07 -1.69
N ALA A 227 -14.84 0.88 -0.67
CA ALA A 227 -14.06 0.86 0.56
C ALA A 227 -14.25 -0.45 1.34
N ALA A 228 -15.48 -0.98 1.43
CA ALA A 228 -15.75 -2.28 2.02
C ALA A 228 -15.08 -3.42 1.23
N ALA A 229 -15.19 -3.42 -0.10
CA ALA A 229 -14.48 -4.37 -0.96
C ALA A 229 -12.97 -4.32 -0.73
N ARG A 230 -12.40 -3.11 -0.61
CA ARG A 230 -10.97 -2.91 -0.37
C ARG A 230 -10.52 -3.42 1.01
N LEU A 231 -11.35 -3.27 2.03
CA LEU A 231 -11.09 -3.81 3.36
C LEU A 231 -10.88 -5.32 3.28
N PHE A 232 -11.86 -6.03 2.73
CA PHE A 232 -11.79 -7.49 2.61
C PHE A 232 -10.69 -7.96 1.65
N LEU A 233 -10.48 -7.29 0.53
CA LEU A 233 -9.44 -7.61 -0.44
C LEU A 233 -8.03 -7.56 0.20
N PHE A 234 -7.71 -6.51 0.94
CA PHE A 234 -6.41 -6.37 1.59
C PHE A 234 -6.30 -7.20 2.87
N GLY A 235 -7.42 -7.40 3.56
CA GLY A 235 -7.50 -8.34 4.67
C GLY A 235 -7.17 -9.76 4.23
N SER A 236 -7.69 -10.20 3.08
CA SER A 236 -7.43 -11.54 2.55
C SER A 236 -5.95 -11.81 2.29
N ARG A 237 -5.23 -10.83 1.74
CA ARG A 237 -3.78 -10.97 1.53
C ARG A 237 -3.04 -11.07 2.86
N ASP A 238 -3.32 -10.16 3.79
CA ASP A 238 -2.57 -10.08 5.04
C ASP A 238 -2.95 -11.23 6.00
N ALA A 239 -4.08 -11.92 5.80
CA ALA A 239 -4.48 -13.10 6.56
C ALA A 239 -3.51 -14.30 6.43
N TRP A 240 -2.76 -14.41 5.36
CA TRP A 240 -1.73 -15.44 5.20
C TRP A 240 -0.31 -14.87 5.07
N PHE A 241 -0.16 -13.66 4.49
CA PHE A 241 1.13 -13.06 4.15
C PHE A 241 1.88 -12.49 5.34
N SER A 242 1.14 -11.91 6.33
CA SER A 242 1.77 -11.06 7.36
C SER A 242 2.55 -11.85 8.41
N ILE A 243 2.02 -12.99 8.85
CA ILE A 243 2.53 -13.79 9.97
C ILE A 243 2.61 -15.26 9.58
N ALA A 244 1.51 -15.86 9.14
CA ALA A 244 1.39 -17.30 8.94
C ALA A 244 2.41 -17.83 7.92
N LEU A 245 2.53 -17.21 6.75
CA LEU A 245 3.46 -17.67 5.71
C LEU A 245 4.93 -17.56 6.13
N PRO A 246 5.45 -16.43 6.61
CA PRO A 246 6.83 -16.33 7.05
C PRO A 246 7.18 -17.33 8.15
N LEU A 247 6.31 -17.49 9.14
CA LEU A 247 6.53 -18.45 10.22
C LEU A 247 6.46 -19.89 9.71
N PHE A 248 5.50 -20.23 8.87
CA PHE A 248 5.39 -21.56 8.27
C PHE A 248 6.64 -21.92 7.46
N LEU A 249 7.13 -21.01 6.62
CA LEU A 249 8.36 -21.24 5.83
C LEU A 249 9.58 -21.43 6.74
N ALA A 250 9.71 -20.65 7.80
CA ALA A 250 10.84 -20.73 8.70
C ALA A 250 10.77 -21.95 9.64
N SER A 251 9.63 -22.19 10.29
CA SER A 251 9.49 -23.22 11.33
C SER A 251 9.14 -24.60 10.78
N THR A 252 8.25 -24.69 9.78
CA THR A 252 7.76 -25.96 9.24
C THR A 252 8.57 -26.41 8.03
N GLN A 253 8.83 -25.52 7.08
CA GLN A 253 9.62 -25.84 5.89
C GLN A 253 11.13 -25.68 6.12
N GLN A 254 11.54 -25.18 7.28
CA GLN A 254 12.95 -25.01 7.67
C GLN A 254 13.75 -24.12 6.69
N TRP A 255 13.07 -23.16 6.05
CA TRP A 255 13.77 -22.22 5.20
C TRP A 255 14.62 -21.26 6.06
N PRO A 256 15.88 -21.02 5.71
CA PRO A 256 16.70 -20.05 6.42
C PRO A 256 16.10 -18.64 6.27
N ALA A 257 16.22 -17.83 7.31
CA ALA A 257 15.65 -16.47 7.36
C ALA A 257 15.97 -15.59 6.13
N PRO A 258 17.19 -15.61 5.55
CA PRO A 258 17.48 -14.89 4.32
C PRO A 258 16.65 -15.36 3.11
N LEU A 259 16.36 -16.67 3.00
CA LEU A 259 15.54 -17.20 1.90
C LEU A 259 14.08 -16.77 2.03
N VAL A 260 13.52 -16.82 3.26
CA VAL A 260 12.16 -16.29 3.55
C VAL A 260 12.08 -14.82 3.17
N GLY A 261 13.02 -13.99 3.62
CA GLY A 261 13.09 -12.57 3.31
C GLY A 261 13.23 -12.30 1.81
N THR A 262 14.07 -13.03 1.12
CA THR A 262 14.26 -12.92 -0.34
C THR A 262 12.97 -13.27 -1.09
N PHE A 263 12.31 -14.37 -0.73
CA PHE A 263 11.04 -14.78 -1.34
C PHE A 263 9.98 -13.69 -1.20
N LEU A 264 9.77 -13.16 0.01
CA LEU A 264 8.79 -12.11 0.25
C LEU A 264 9.15 -10.82 -0.48
N SER A 265 10.43 -10.45 -0.56
CA SER A 265 10.90 -9.28 -1.29
C SER A 265 10.66 -9.42 -2.79
N VAL A 266 11.06 -10.55 -3.38
CA VAL A 266 10.85 -10.85 -4.82
C VAL A 266 9.36 -10.90 -5.13
N TRP A 267 8.54 -11.48 -4.25
CA TRP A 267 7.08 -11.50 -4.40
C TRP A 267 6.50 -10.09 -4.44
N VAL A 268 6.90 -9.18 -3.53
CA VAL A 268 6.44 -7.77 -3.50
C VAL A 268 6.93 -7.00 -4.73
N ILE A 269 8.16 -7.25 -5.19
CA ILE A 269 8.70 -6.62 -6.41
C ILE A 269 7.91 -7.10 -7.64
N GLY A 270 7.72 -8.41 -7.78
CA GLY A 270 6.93 -9.01 -8.86
C GLY A 270 5.49 -8.47 -8.89
N TYR A 271 4.87 -8.40 -7.73
CA TYR A 271 3.58 -7.73 -7.54
C TYR A 271 3.60 -6.28 -8.08
N GLY A 272 4.63 -5.50 -7.76
CA GLY A 272 4.80 -4.13 -8.25
C GLY A 272 4.95 -4.06 -9.77
N VAL A 273 5.70 -4.98 -10.38
CA VAL A 273 5.88 -5.08 -11.83
C VAL A 273 4.56 -5.37 -12.54
N VAL A 274 3.80 -6.35 -12.06
CA VAL A 274 2.47 -6.67 -12.62
C VAL A 274 1.52 -5.48 -12.49
N GLN A 275 1.53 -4.76 -11.34
CA GLN A 275 0.74 -3.54 -11.18
C GLN A 275 1.10 -2.47 -12.22
N ALA A 276 2.39 -2.24 -12.46
CA ALA A 276 2.83 -1.27 -13.47
C ALA A 276 2.45 -1.70 -14.90
N ALA A 277 2.36 -3.01 -15.16
CA ALA A 277 1.95 -3.57 -16.44
C ALA A 277 0.43 -3.59 -16.67
N THR A 278 -0.38 -3.40 -15.62
CA THR A 278 -1.86 -3.46 -15.69
C THR A 278 -2.48 -2.70 -16.86
N PRO A 279 -2.06 -1.46 -17.22
CA PRO A 279 -2.67 -0.72 -18.34
C PRO A 279 -2.44 -1.35 -19.72
N ARG A 280 -1.45 -2.26 -19.83
CA ARG A 280 -1.22 -3.03 -21.06
C ARG A 280 -2.12 -4.27 -21.14
N LEU A 281 -2.47 -4.82 -19.99
CA LEU A 281 -3.26 -6.06 -19.87
C LEU A 281 -4.76 -5.78 -19.88
N VAL A 282 -5.19 -4.68 -19.25
CA VAL A 282 -6.61 -4.34 -19.06
C VAL A 282 -6.86 -2.87 -19.38
N ARG A 283 -7.96 -2.61 -20.09
CA ARG A 283 -8.34 -1.26 -20.53
C ARG A 283 -9.81 -0.98 -20.19
N PRO A 284 -10.11 -0.46 -18.99
CA PRO A 284 -11.46 -0.05 -18.65
C PRO A 284 -11.90 1.11 -19.57
N ARG A 285 -13.10 0.96 -20.17
CA ARG A 285 -13.67 1.97 -21.08
C ARG A 285 -14.30 3.12 -20.32
N ASP A 286 -15.02 2.80 -19.28
CA ASP A 286 -15.76 3.70 -18.40
C ASP A 286 -15.82 3.13 -16.97
N PRO A 287 -16.28 3.89 -15.96
CA PRO A 287 -16.35 3.42 -14.58
C PRO A 287 -17.20 2.17 -14.38
N GLN A 288 -18.29 1.99 -15.17
CA GLN A 288 -19.19 0.83 -15.06
C GLN A 288 -18.52 -0.46 -15.59
N HIS A 289 -17.90 -0.38 -16.76
CA HIS A 289 -17.07 -1.48 -17.28
C HIS A 289 -15.92 -1.81 -16.34
N GLY A 290 -15.28 -0.76 -15.76
CA GLY A 290 -14.23 -0.93 -14.75
C GLY A 290 -14.72 -1.63 -13.49
N ALA A 291 -15.92 -1.35 -13.00
CA ALA A 291 -16.52 -2.05 -11.87
C ALA A 291 -16.77 -3.54 -12.18
N GLY A 292 -17.20 -3.87 -13.41
CA GLY A 292 -17.33 -5.26 -13.87
C GLY A 292 -15.99 -6.00 -13.89
N LEU A 293 -14.93 -5.34 -14.39
CA LEU A 293 -13.59 -5.89 -14.39
C LEU A 293 -13.07 -6.14 -12.97
N VAL A 294 -13.29 -5.19 -12.05
CA VAL A 294 -12.93 -5.34 -10.64
C VAL A 294 -13.64 -6.55 -10.03
N ALA A 295 -14.95 -6.69 -10.21
CA ALA A 295 -15.68 -7.84 -9.67
C ALA A 295 -15.16 -9.17 -10.23
N ALA A 296 -14.88 -9.25 -11.53
CA ALA A 296 -14.37 -10.45 -12.18
C ALA A 296 -12.95 -10.80 -11.69
N THR A 297 -12.06 -9.82 -11.60
CA THR A 297 -10.68 -10.04 -11.11
C THR A 297 -10.66 -10.37 -9.62
N THR A 298 -11.49 -9.71 -8.79
CA THR A 298 -11.62 -10.07 -7.36
C THR A 298 -12.11 -11.52 -7.21
N ALA A 299 -13.17 -11.92 -7.93
CA ALA A 299 -13.69 -13.29 -7.87
C ALA A 299 -12.65 -14.32 -8.33
N SER A 300 -11.87 -14.03 -9.37
CA SER A 300 -10.85 -14.94 -9.89
C SER A 300 -9.73 -15.25 -8.91
N LEU A 301 -9.51 -14.41 -7.87
CA LEU A 301 -8.57 -14.68 -6.78
C LEU A 301 -8.94 -15.92 -5.95
N LEU A 302 -10.22 -16.34 -5.95
CA LEU A 302 -10.63 -17.55 -5.25
C LEU A 302 -9.95 -18.80 -5.82
N VAL A 303 -9.71 -18.84 -7.13
CA VAL A 303 -9.16 -20.02 -7.80
C VAL A 303 -7.75 -20.37 -7.28
N PRO A 304 -6.72 -19.50 -7.38
CA PRO A 304 -5.38 -19.83 -6.88
C PRO A 304 -5.36 -19.99 -5.36
N LEU A 305 -6.19 -19.28 -4.62
CA LEU A 305 -6.22 -19.33 -3.16
C LEU A 305 -6.78 -20.65 -2.65
N LEU A 306 -7.93 -21.09 -3.18
CA LEU A 306 -8.54 -22.37 -2.83
C LEU A 306 -7.69 -23.54 -3.34
N ALA A 307 -7.15 -23.45 -4.58
CA ALA A 307 -6.22 -24.46 -5.08
C ALA A 307 -5.02 -24.65 -4.14
N THR A 308 -4.39 -23.54 -3.73
CA THR A 308 -3.26 -23.62 -2.77
C THR A 308 -3.70 -24.22 -1.44
N ALA A 309 -4.85 -23.81 -0.88
CA ALA A 309 -5.34 -24.30 0.40
C ALA A 309 -5.65 -25.80 0.37
N PHE A 310 -6.25 -26.31 -0.71
CA PHE A 310 -6.60 -27.74 -0.82
C PHE A 310 -5.46 -28.63 -1.29
N LEU A 311 -4.47 -28.09 -2.02
CA LEU A 311 -3.27 -28.83 -2.42
C LEU A 311 -2.22 -28.92 -1.31
N LEU A 312 -2.22 -27.97 -0.36
CA LEU A 312 -1.24 -27.92 0.74
C LEU A 312 -1.16 -29.21 1.57
N PRO A 313 -2.27 -29.88 1.96
CA PRO A 313 -2.23 -31.12 2.73
C PRO A 313 -2.03 -32.38 1.86
N THR A 314 -1.81 -32.27 0.56
CA THR A 314 -1.61 -33.41 -0.34
C THR A 314 -0.15 -33.90 -0.36
N THR A 315 0.12 -34.95 -1.14
CA THR A 315 1.46 -35.50 -1.34
C THR A 315 2.36 -34.65 -2.25
N MET A 316 1.84 -33.53 -2.79
CA MET A 316 2.63 -32.63 -3.63
C MET A 316 3.70 -31.91 -2.82
N PRO A 317 4.85 -31.55 -3.42
CA PRO A 317 5.87 -30.76 -2.74
C PRO A 317 5.30 -29.43 -2.25
N THR A 318 5.26 -29.24 -0.95
CA THR A 318 4.66 -28.06 -0.29
C THR A 318 5.24 -26.75 -0.81
N ASP A 319 6.55 -26.67 -0.99
CA ASP A 319 7.23 -25.49 -1.53
C ASP A 319 6.72 -25.12 -2.93
N LEU A 320 6.55 -26.12 -3.80
CA LEU A 320 6.04 -25.91 -5.15
C LEU A 320 4.60 -25.38 -5.11
N VAL A 321 3.72 -25.99 -4.30
CA VAL A 321 2.33 -25.57 -4.14
C VAL A 321 2.25 -24.11 -3.67
N LEU A 322 3.04 -23.77 -2.64
CA LEU A 322 3.07 -22.41 -2.10
C LEU A 322 3.65 -21.40 -3.10
N VAL A 323 4.83 -21.67 -3.66
CA VAL A 323 5.47 -20.72 -4.56
C VAL A 323 4.59 -20.45 -5.79
N VAL A 324 4.13 -21.52 -6.46
CA VAL A 324 3.31 -21.37 -7.68
C VAL A 324 1.96 -20.76 -7.36
N GLY A 325 1.23 -21.28 -6.36
CA GLY A 325 -0.11 -20.81 -6.01
C GLY A 325 -0.11 -19.34 -5.56
N LEU A 326 0.84 -18.97 -4.69
CA LEU A 326 0.93 -17.60 -4.18
C LEU A 326 1.50 -16.62 -5.20
N CYS A 327 2.33 -17.05 -6.15
CA CYS A 327 2.76 -16.21 -7.28
C CYS A 327 1.59 -15.93 -8.24
N ILE A 328 0.77 -16.95 -8.58
CA ILE A 328 -0.44 -16.75 -9.40
C ILE A 328 -1.41 -15.82 -8.68
N TYR A 329 -1.69 -16.08 -7.39
CA TYR A 329 -2.51 -15.18 -6.57
C TYR A 329 -1.95 -13.75 -6.59
N GLY A 330 -0.64 -13.59 -6.39
CA GLY A 330 0.03 -12.29 -6.38
C GLY A 330 -0.12 -11.51 -7.69
N ALA A 331 -0.03 -12.19 -8.83
CA ALA A 331 -0.21 -11.58 -10.15
C ALA A 331 -1.65 -11.07 -10.35
N VAL A 332 -2.65 -11.91 -10.04
CA VAL A 332 -4.07 -11.53 -10.14
C VAL A 332 -4.40 -10.42 -9.13
N PHE A 333 -3.91 -10.52 -7.90
CA PHE A 333 -4.10 -9.51 -6.86
C PHE A 333 -3.47 -8.16 -7.24
N ALA A 334 -2.32 -8.17 -7.91
CA ALA A 334 -1.66 -6.96 -8.40
C ALA A 334 -2.54 -6.23 -9.42
N LEU A 335 -3.09 -6.98 -10.38
CA LEU A 335 -3.99 -6.47 -11.40
C LEU A 335 -5.28 -5.91 -10.78
N ASP A 336 -5.93 -6.67 -9.93
CA ASP A 336 -7.17 -6.27 -9.23
C ASP A 336 -6.95 -5.03 -8.35
N SER A 337 -5.87 -4.99 -7.57
CA SER A 337 -5.53 -3.84 -6.74
C SER A 337 -5.28 -2.55 -7.54
N SER A 338 -4.73 -2.66 -8.76
CA SER A 338 -4.58 -1.53 -9.69
C SER A 338 -5.92 -1.02 -10.19
N LEU A 339 -6.79 -1.94 -10.60
CA LEU A 339 -8.16 -1.61 -11.05
C LEU A 339 -8.99 -0.97 -9.95
N HIS A 340 -8.94 -1.50 -8.73
CA HIS A 340 -9.56 -0.89 -7.55
C HIS A 340 -9.06 0.54 -7.30
N SER A 341 -7.74 0.75 -7.39
CA SER A 341 -7.14 2.07 -7.17
C SER A 341 -7.49 3.07 -8.26
N TRP A 342 -7.66 2.60 -9.50
CA TRP A 342 -8.17 3.42 -10.59
C TRP A 342 -9.64 3.73 -10.39
N LEU A 343 -10.49 2.72 -10.09
CA LEU A 343 -11.94 2.86 -9.98
C LEU A 343 -12.34 3.86 -8.90
N VAL A 344 -11.71 3.83 -7.71
CA VAL A 344 -12.00 4.81 -6.66
C VAL A 344 -11.68 6.24 -7.11
N LEU A 345 -10.64 6.45 -7.90
CA LEU A 345 -10.30 7.76 -8.43
C LEU A 345 -11.25 8.18 -9.57
N ALA A 346 -11.70 7.25 -10.40
CA ALA A 346 -12.68 7.50 -11.46
C ALA A 346 -14.05 7.89 -10.87
N VAL A 347 -14.51 7.17 -9.84
CA VAL A 347 -15.78 7.42 -9.15
C VAL A 347 -15.68 8.62 -8.19
N ALA A 348 -14.51 8.90 -7.65
CA ALA A 348 -14.27 10.01 -6.74
C ALA A 348 -14.16 11.39 -7.42
N GLY A 349 -14.43 11.50 -8.71
CA GLY A 349 -14.30 12.74 -9.50
C GLY A 349 -14.97 13.98 -8.88
N GLY A 350 -14.46 15.15 -9.21
CA GLY A 350 -14.97 16.44 -8.73
C GLY A 350 -14.53 16.84 -7.32
N ASP A 351 -15.31 17.70 -6.71
CA ASP A 351 -15.11 18.22 -5.36
C ASP A 351 -15.25 17.10 -4.31
N GLY A 352 -14.23 16.82 -3.50
CA GLY A 352 -14.25 15.78 -2.47
C GLY A 352 -13.40 14.55 -2.78
N THR A 353 -12.61 14.59 -3.85
CA THR A 353 -11.71 13.48 -4.22
C THR A 353 -10.75 13.09 -3.09
N VAL A 354 -10.19 14.09 -2.38
CA VAL A 354 -9.18 13.85 -1.32
C VAL A 354 -9.80 13.11 -0.15
N GLU A 355 -10.99 13.51 0.29
CA GLU A 355 -11.74 12.88 1.37
C GLU A 355 -12.16 11.46 1.01
N ARG A 356 -12.63 11.23 -0.22
CA ARG A 356 -13.02 9.91 -0.73
C ARG A 356 -11.83 8.95 -0.79
N VAL A 357 -10.70 9.44 -1.26
CA VAL A 357 -9.43 8.68 -1.28
C VAL A 357 -8.96 8.38 0.13
N GLY A 358 -9.03 9.34 1.06
CA GLY A 358 -8.71 9.14 2.47
C GLY A 358 -9.56 8.05 3.12
N PHE A 359 -10.88 8.11 2.95
CA PHE A 359 -11.82 7.10 3.46
C PHE A 359 -11.53 5.70 2.89
N TYR A 360 -11.33 5.60 1.58
CA TYR A 360 -11.01 4.36 0.92
C TYR A 360 -9.69 3.73 1.42
N TYR A 361 -8.66 4.55 1.69
CA TYR A 361 -7.40 4.03 2.24
C TYR A 361 -7.44 3.77 3.73
N ALA A 362 -8.35 4.39 4.49
CA ALA A 362 -8.62 3.99 5.87
C ALA A 362 -9.19 2.58 5.93
N ALA A 363 -10.16 2.25 5.07
CA ALA A 363 -10.70 0.89 4.94
C ALA A 363 -9.60 -0.11 4.53
N ASN A 364 -8.68 0.27 3.62
CA ASN A 364 -7.52 -0.56 3.28
C ASN A 364 -6.61 -0.85 4.50
N SER A 365 -6.35 0.15 5.34
CA SER A 365 -5.51 -0.04 6.53
C SER A 365 -6.21 -0.88 7.59
N LEU A 366 -7.53 -0.70 7.76
CA LEU A 366 -8.35 -1.54 8.64
C LEU A 366 -8.37 -3.00 8.16
N GLY A 367 -8.51 -3.23 6.85
CA GLY A 367 -8.46 -4.57 6.28
C GLY A 367 -7.13 -5.27 6.56
N ARG A 368 -6.01 -4.56 6.40
CA ARG A 368 -4.67 -5.08 6.72
C ARG A 368 -4.52 -5.42 8.20
N LEU A 369 -5.02 -4.56 9.09
CA LEU A 369 -5.03 -4.82 10.53
C LEU A 369 -5.81 -6.11 10.84
N VAL A 370 -7.04 -6.21 10.34
CA VAL A 370 -7.89 -7.41 10.52
C VAL A 370 -7.21 -8.66 9.97
N GLY A 371 -6.66 -8.59 8.74
CA GLY A 371 -5.93 -9.69 8.13
C GLY A 371 -4.74 -10.15 8.96
N THR A 372 -3.95 -9.22 9.49
CA THR A 372 -2.78 -9.53 10.35
C THR A 372 -3.21 -10.23 11.65
N VAL A 373 -4.29 -9.75 12.28
CA VAL A 373 -4.85 -10.40 13.49
C VAL A 373 -5.34 -11.82 13.16
N VAL A 374 -6.11 -11.97 12.09
CA VAL A 374 -6.60 -13.28 11.62
C VAL A 374 -5.44 -14.22 11.32
N SER A 375 -4.38 -13.74 10.65
CA SER A 375 -3.17 -14.50 10.35
C SER A 375 -2.55 -15.12 11.60
N GLY A 376 -2.27 -14.30 12.60
CA GLY A 376 -1.64 -14.79 13.84
C GLY A 376 -2.56 -15.67 14.66
N ALA A 377 -3.83 -15.30 14.80
CA ALA A 377 -4.79 -16.02 15.62
C ALA A 377 -5.10 -17.42 15.06
N LEU A 378 -5.41 -17.53 13.76
CA LEU A 378 -5.72 -18.82 13.14
C LEU A 378 -4.49 -19.73 13.05
N PHE A 379 -3.32 -19.15 12.71
CA PHE A 379 -2.09 -19.91 12.62
C PHE A 379 -1.72 -20.53 13.97
N ALA A 380 -1.79 -19.75 15.05
CA ALA A 380 -1.53 -20.25 16.39
C ALA A 380 -2.58 -21.27 16.88
N ALA A 381 -3.88 -20.99 16.64
CA ALA A 381 -4.96 -21.86 17.09
C ALA A 381 -4.95 -23.25 16.44
N ALA A 382 -4.46 -23.36 15.21
CA ALA A 382 -4.37 -24.64 14.49
C ALA A 382 -2.99 -25.34 14.60
N GLY A 383 -2.13 -24.91 15.53
CA GLY A 383 -0.87 -25.58 15.88
C GLY A 383 0.34 -25.23 15.01
N GLU A 384 0.37 -24.05 14.43
CA GLU A 384 1.53 -23.44 13.73
C GLU A 384 2.12 -24.31 12.59
N GLY A 385 1.29 -25.11 11.93
CA GLY A 385 1.70 -26.04 10.87
C GLY A 385 0.89 -25.88 9.57
N PRO A 386 0.84 -26.92 8.72
CA PRO A 386 0.07 -26.90 7.47
C PRO A 386 -1.41 -26.58 7.66
N ALA A 387 -2.03 -27.12 8.73
CA ALA A 387 -3.44 -26.83 9.07
C ALA A 387 -3.65 -25.36 9.42
N GLY A 388 -2.70 -24.73 10.13
CA GLY A 388 -2.75 -23.30 10.46
C GLY A 388 -2.68 -22.41 9.22
N LEU A 389 -1.74 -22.69 8.31
CA LEU A 389 -1.64 -21.95 7.06
C LEU A 389 -2.84 -22.20 6.15
N GLN A 390 -3.36 -23.43 6.06
CA GLN A 390 -4.58 -23.76 5.34
C GLN A 390 -5.78 -22.97 5.89
N GLY A 391 -5.95 -22.92 7.21
CA GLY A 391 -7.00 -22.11 7.86
C GLY A 391 -6.91 -20.63 7.48
N CYS A 392 -5.70 -20.06 7.45
CA CYS A 392 -5.46 -18.69 7.01
C CYS A 392 -5.83 -18.47 5.52
N LEU A 393 -5.50 -19.43 4.63
CA LEU A 393 -5.86 -19.36 3.21
C LEU A 393 -7.38 -19.47 3.01
N LEU A 394 -8.07 -20.34 3.75
CA LEU A 394 -9.54 -20.46 3.71
C LEU A 394 -10.24 -19.22 4.24
N ALA A 395 -9.75 -18.64 5.34
CA ALA A 395 -10.26 -17.35 5.84
C ALA A 395 -10.06 -16.23 4.82
N ALA A 396 -8.91 -16.22 4.16
CA ALA A 396 -8.64 -15.30 3.06
C ALA A 396 -9.62 -15.49 1.88
N ALA A 397 -9.96 -16.74 1.53
CA ALA A 397 -10.97 -17.03 0.50
C ALA A 397 -12.36 -16.50 0.91
N GLY A 398 -12.77 -16.65 2.17
CA GLY A 398 -13.99 -16.04 2.71
C GLY A 398 -13.98 -14.52 2.58
N MET A 399 -12.84 -13.87 2.88
CA MET A 399 -12.70 -12.42 2.69
C MET A 399 -12.77 -12.02 1.21
N ILE A 400 -12.20 -12.80 0.28
CA ILE A 400 -12.34 -12.53 -1.17
C ILE A 400 -13.78 -12.66 -1.63
N ALA A 401 -14.53 -13.66 -1.14
CA ALA A 401 -15.96 -13.78 -1.44
C ALA A 401 -16.74 -12.54 -0.96
N LEU A 402 -16.48 -12.05 0.26
CA LEU A 402 -17.08 -10.80 0.77
C LEU A 402 -16.66 -9.59 -0.05
N ALA A 403 -15.38 -9.49 -0.46
CA ALA A 403 -14.91 -8.42 -1.33
C ALA A 403 -15.67 -8.42 -2.66
N THR A 404 -15.82 -9.58 -3.28
CA THR A 404 -16.59 -9.75 -4.53
C THR A 404 -18.03 -9.28 -4.37
N LEU A 405 -18.72 -9.72 -3.31
CA LEU A 405 -20.09 -9.28 -3.02
C LEU A 405 -20.19 -7.76 -2.85
N CYS A 406 -19.21 -7.13 -2.22
CA CYS A 406 -19.16 -5.67 -2.07
C CYS A 406 -18.91 -4.92 -3.40
N THR A 407 -18.38 -5.57 -4.44
CA THR A 407 -18.20 -4.92 -5.75
C THR A 407 -19.47 -4.91 -6.60
N LEU A 408 -20.41 -5.84 -6.38
CA LEU A 408 -21.63 -5.96 -7.18
C LEU A 408 -22.51 -4.70 -7.17
N PRO A 409 -22.80 -4.05 -6.01
CA PRO A 409 -23.59 -2.82 -5.98
C PRO A 409 -22.95 -1.65 -6.72
N VAL A 410 -21.61 -1.65 -6.90
CA VAL A 410 -20.91 -0.59 -7.62
C VAL A 410 -21.22 -0.62 -9.12
N GLN A 411 -21.52 -1.81 -9.66
CA GLN A 411 -21.90 -1.98 -11.08
C GLN A 411 -23.30 -1.45 -11.37
N SER A 412 -24.21 -1.50 -10.39
CA SER A 412 -25.63 -1.13 -10.55
C SER A 412 -25.93 0.34 -10.29
N THR A 413 -24.98 1.12 -9.75
CA THR A 413 -25.16 2.55 -9.51
C THR A 413 -25.00 3.32 -10.83
N ARG A 414 -26.13 3.80 -11.36
CA ARG A 414 -26.22 4.72 -12.51
C ARG A 414 -25.86 6.14 -12.11
#